data_2886e6884bc175eff86f9ccb5aae2502
#
_entry.id   2886e6884bc175eff86f9ccb5aae2502
#
_cell.length_a   1.000
_cell.length_b   1.000
_cell.length_c   1.000
_cell.angle_alpha   90.00
_cell.angle_beta   90.00
_cell.angle_gamma   90.00
#
_symmetry.space_group_name_H-M   'P 1'
#
loop_
_entity.id
_entity.type
_entity.pdbx_description
1 polymer ?
#
loop_
_entity_poly.entity_id
_entity_poly.type
_entity_poly.pdbx_seq_one_letter_code
_entity_poly.pdbx_strand_id
1 'polypeptide(L)'
;MFARTVVFACCLAAAATPARAELPGPVRAMLEAAMRTDDAKAVDAVVKAAKETQPQDSAEIDAMKQKFDDAHTLVAAEKAENERERVLAARPLQLWKGEGEIGAFNTTGNTESAGVSVGLKLERVGVYWQHKLQFTADYQKTSGVVSREQYLASYNPRYTLSDRFYAYGLVQYENDRFQGYTSRYSLSPGFGYRVYNTDDLKLSFEGGPALRFTNYVDEPQRTTTSALGSLDFAWRATRAIRLTQQASAYVEDRNSTFTSTTAIEAGMLKGLKARLSYRYEHDSDPPDGSRRTDTLSRFTLVYGF
;
A
#
# COMPACT_ATOMS: atom_id res chain seq x y z
N MET A 1 48.16 -73.14 55.38
CA MET A 1 47.49 -71.98 56.00
C MET A 1 46.78 -71.21 54.93
N PHE A 2 45.54 -70.99 55.10
CA PHE A 2 44.46 -70.69 54.17
C PHE A 2 44.69 -69.52 53.19
N ALA A 3 44.62 -69.79 51.89
CA ALA A 3 44.47 -68.81 50.81
C ALA A 3 42.96 -68.55 50.51
N ARG A 4 42.52 -67.30 50.65
CA ARG A 4 41.15 -66.87 50.29
C ARG A 4 41.16 -66.27 48.87
N THR A 5 40.57 -66.99 47.95
CA THR A 5 40.32 -66.59 46.60
C THR A 5 39.12 -65.66 46.60
N VAL A 6 39.26 -64.39 46.16
CA VAL A 6 38.17 -63.41 45.88
C VAL A 6 37.83 -63.44 44.39
N VAL A 7 36.67 -63.96 44.10
CA VAL A 7 36.07 -63.90 42.72
C VAL A 7 35.46 -62.56 42.52
N PHE A 8 35.97 -61.75 41.54
CA PHE A 8 35.43 -60.49 41.13
C PHE A 8 34.43 -60.79 40.01
N ALA A 9 33.14 -60.64 40.28
CA ALA A 9 32.09 -60.76 39.29
C ALA A 9 31.98 -59.41 38.57
N CYS A 10 32.39 -59.36 37.30
CA CYS A 10 32.25 -58.21 36.41
C CYS A 10 30.82 -58.18 35.80
N CYS A 11 29.94 -57.36 36.38
CA CYS A 11 28.63 -57.07 35.75
C CYS A 11 28.84 -56.16 34.56
N LEU A 12 28.78 -56.68 33.33
CA LEU A 12 28.62 -55.86 32.11
C LEU A 12 27.19 -55.31 32.11
N ALA A 13 27.04 -54.01 32.46
CA ALA A 13 25.84 -53.26 32.18
C ALA A 13 25.82 -52.93 30.68
N ALA A 14 25.06 -53.67 29.89
CA ALA A 14 24.75 -53.26 28.50
C ALA A 14 23.90 -52.01 28.55
N ALA A 15 24.51 -50.84 28.24
CA ALA A 15 23.77 -49.66 27.99
C ALA A 15 22.97 -49.85 26.71
N ALA A 16 21.70 -50.13 26.85
CA ALA A 16 20.74 -50.10 25.75
C ALA A 16 20.61 -48.65 25.28
N THR A 17 21.25 -48.29 24.18
CA THR A 17 20.95 -47.03 23.45
C THR A 17 19.49 -47.12 23.03
N PRO A 18 18.64 -46.12 23.38
CA PRO A 18 17.28 -46.11 22.89
C PRO A 18 17.32 -46.09 21.36
N ALA A 19 16.80 -47.12 20.71
CA ALA A 19 16.55 -47.12 19.28
C ALA A 19 15.61 -45.94 19.00
N ARG A 20 16.13 -44.90 18.37
CA ARG A 20 15.31 -43.81 17.86
C ARG A 20 14.34 -44.47 16.87
N ALA A 21 13.06 -44.47 17.19
CA ALA A 21 12.06 -44.88 16.26
C ALA A 21 12.16 -43.95 15.03
N GLU A 22 12.38 -44.54 13.88
CA GLU A 22 12.45 -43.76 12.63
C GLU A 22 11.02 -43.48 12.19
N LEU A 23 10.76 -42.24 11.77
CA LEU A 23 9.42 -41.80 11.33
C LEU A 23 8.85 -42.79 10.32
N PRO A 24 7.60 -43.26 10.50
CA PRO A 24 6.98 -44.21 9.56
C PRO A 24 7.05 -43.75 8.12
N GLY A 25 7.51 -44.62 7.21
CA GLY A 25 7.75 -44.29 5.81
C GLY A 25 6.59 -43.58 5.11
N PRO A 26 5.32 -43.94 5.29
CA PRO A 26 4.19 -43.24 4.73
C PRO A 26 4.04 -41.78 5.23
N VAL A 27 4.33 -41.55 6.52
CA VAL A 27 4.24 -40.19 7.11
C VAL A 27 5.38 -39.31 6.59
N ARG A 28 6.59 -39.87 6.51
CA ARG A 28 7.75 -39.17 5.89
C ARG A 28 7.45 -38.82 4.45
N ALA A 29 6.92 -39.73 3.63
CA ALA A 29 6.55 -39.51 2.23
C ALA A 29 5.50 -38.41 2.09
N MET A 30 4.52 -38.35 2.99
CA MET A 30 3.47 -37.32 3.03
C MET A 30 4.07 -35.93 3.34
N LEU A 31 4.97 -35.82 4.32
CA LEU A 31 5.68 -34.59 4.65
C LEU A 31 6.55 -34.11 3.48
N GLU A 32 7.34 -35.02 2.89
CA GLU A 32 8.16 -34.68 1.71
C GLU A 32 7.33 -34.26 0.50
N ALA A 33 6.17 -34.90 0.29
CA ALA A 33 5.25 -34.51 -0.77
C ALA A 33 4.68 -33.11 -0.54
N ALA A 34 4.27 -32.77 0.69
CA ALA A 34 3.82 -31.44 1.05
C ALA A 34 4.93 -30.38 0.84
N MET A 35 6.16 -30.67 1.30
CA MET A 35 7.31 -29.77 1.14
C MET A 35 7.68 -29.51 -0.32
N ARG A 36 7.43 -30.47 -1.24
CA ARG A 36 7.62 -30.27 -2.68
C ARG A 36 6.62 -29.31 -3.31
N THR A 37 5.47 -29.06 -2.68
CA THR A 37 4.48 -28.10 -3.21
C THR A 37 4.89 -26.63 -3.04
N ASP A 38 5.91 -26.35 -2.22
CA ASP A 38 6.40 -24.99 -1.88
C ASP A 38 5.30 -24.11 -1.24
N ASP A 39 4.23 -24.71 -0.72
CA ASP A 39 3.14 -24.05 0.00
C ASP A 39 3.31 -24.19 1.51
N ALA A 40 3.82 -23.16 2.17
CA ALA A 40 4.08 -23.15 3.61
C ALA A 40 2.81 -23.48 4.43
N LYS A 41 1.61 -23.05 4.00
CA LYS A 41 0.36 -23.35 4.72
C LYS A 41 -0.02 -24.83 4.61
N ALA A 42 0.19 -25.43 3.44
CA ALA A 42 -0.02 -26.86 3.24
C ALA A 42 0.98 -27.66 4.09
N VAL A 43 2.25 -27.26 4.12
CA VAL A 43 3.29 -27.89 4.96
C VAL A 43 2.93 -27.79 6.43
N ASP A 44 2.52 -26.61 6.93
CA ASP A 44 2.11 -26.42 8.34
C ASP A 44 0.95 -27.33 8.73
N ALA A 45 -0.06 -27.47 7.86
CA ALA A 45 -1.21 -28.36 8.11
C ALA A 45 -0.80 -29.83 8.19
N VAL A 46 0.08 -30.28 7.27
CA VAL A 46 0.58 -31.66 7.24
C VAL A 46 1.50 -31.94 8.43
N VAL A 47 2.38 -31.00 8.80
CA VAL A 47 3.25 -31.10 9.99
C VAL A 47 2.41 -31.22 11.27
N LYS A 48 1.34 -30.42 11.40
CA LYS A 48 0.42 -30.50 12.54
C LYS A 48 -0.23 -31.87 12.64
N ALA A 49 -0.81 -32.37 11.54
CA ALA A 49 -1.44 -33.69 11.50
C ALA A 49 -0.43 -34.81 11.78
N ALA A 50 0.80 -34.74 11.26
CA ALA A 50 1.84 -35.70 11.51
C ALA A 50 2.23 -35.77 12.99
N LYS A 51 2.36 -34.61 13.68
CA LYS A 51 2.65 -34.55 15.11
C LYS A 51 1.51 -35.08 15.98
N GLU A 52 0.26 -34.86 15.60
CA GLU A 52 -0.91 -35.40 16.30
C GLU A 52 -0.99 -36.92 16.19
N THR A 53 -0.57 -37.51 15.06
CA THR A 53 -0.62 -38.97 14.81
C THR A 53 0.64 -39.69 15.25
N GLN A 54 1.79 -39.01 15.32
CA GLN A 54 3.09 -39.58 15.67
C GLN A 54 3.81 -38.68 16.71
N PRO A 55 3.28 -38.54 17.94
CA PRO A 55 3.87 -37.61 18.94
C PRO A 55 5.27 -38.01 19.40
N GLN A 56 5.61 -39.32 19.32
CA GLN A 56 6.95 -39.84 19.65
C GLN A 56 8.01 -39.41 18.65
N ASP A 57 7.65 -39.09 17.40
CA ASP A 57 8.55 -38.72 16.30
C ASP A 57 8.57 -37.22 16.06
N SER A 58 7.97 -36.43 16.98
CA SER A 58 7.84 -34.95 16.85
C SER A 58 9.18 -34.25 16.59
N ALA A 59 10.27 -34.75 17.19
CA ALA A 59 11.61 -34.19 17.01
C ALA A 59 12.12 -34.33 15.56
N GLU A 60 11.85 -35.46 14.90
CA GLU A 60 12.22 -35.67 13.51
C GLU A 60 11.35 -34.85 12.57
N ILE A 61 10.04 -34.77 12.85
CA ILE A 61 9.09 -33.92 12.09
C ILE A 61 9.52 -32.44 12.19
N ASP A 62 9.91 -31.98 13.39
CA ASP A 62 10.42 -30.63 13.59
C ASP A 62 11.72 -30.38 12.83
N ALA A 63 12.65 -31.31 12.83
CA ALA A 63 13.89 -31.19 12.07
C ALA A 63 13.64 -31.12 10.55
N MET A 64 12.67 -31.86 10.02
CA MET A 64 12.26 -31.76 8.62
C MET A 64 11.63 -30.41 8.31
N LYS A 65 10.71 -29.93 9.17
CA LYS A 65 10.08 -28.61 9.06
C LYS A 65 11.12 -27.51 9.08
N GLN A 66 12.05 -27.54 10.03
CA GLN A 66 13.10 -26.55 10.14
C GLN A 66 13.98 -26.49 8.89
N LYS A 67 14.39 -27.64 8.34
CA LYS A 67 15.15 -27.69 7.08
C LYS A 67 14.38 -27.04 5.91
N PHE A 68 13.07 -27.29 5.83
CA PHE A 68 12.18 -26.67 4.83
C PHE A 68 12.13 -25.16 5.03
N ASP A 69 11.90 -24.69 6.27
CA ASP A 69 11.80 -23.27 6.59
C ASP A 69 13.12 -22.52 6.32
N ASP A 70 14.27 -23.14 6.69
CA ASP A 70 15.60 -22.58 6.43
C ASP A 70 15.85 -22.47 4.92
N ALA A 71 15.55 -23.51 4.14
CA ALA A 71 15.68 -23.49 2.68
C ALA A 71 14.76 -22.45 2.04
N HIS A 72 13.52 -22.37 2.49
CA HIS A 72 12.54 -21.39 2.02
C HIS A 72 12.97 -19.96 2.34
N THR A 73 13.54 -19.73 3.53
CA THR A 73 14.07 -18.43 3.95
C THR A 73 15.27 -18.01 3.11
N LEU A 74 16.19 -18.92 2.79
CA LEU A 74 17.34 -18.66 1.94
C LEU A 74 16.90 -18.29 0.50
N VAL A 75 15.98 -19.06 -0.09
CA VAL A 75 15.44 -18.78 -1.43
C VAL A 75 14.69 -17.45 -1.46
N ALA A 76 13.92 -17.13 -0.41
CA ALA A 76 13.23 -15.85 -0.30
C ALA A 76 14.22 -14.68 -0.18
N ALA A 77 15.30 -14.84 0.62
CA ALA A 77 16.35 -13.84 0.76
C ALA A 77 17.10 -13.60 -0.55
N GLU A 78 17.45 -14.67 -1.28
CA GLU A 78 18.11 -14.56 -2.61
C GLU A 78 17.19 -13.86 -3.62
N LYS A 79 15.91 -14.22 -3.68
CA LYS A 79 14.94 -13.54 -4.56
C LYS A 79 14.80 -12.06 -4.20
N ALA A 80 14.77 -11.73 -2.91
CA ALA A 80 14.68 -10.35 -2.45
C ALA A 80 15.94 -9.53 -2.83
N GLU A 81 17.12 -10.11 -2.70
CA GLU A 81 18.37 -9.44 -3.08
C GLU A 81 18.47 -9.27 -4.60
N ASN A 82 18.17 -10.28 -5.40
CA ASN A 82 18.12 -10.21 -6.85
C ASN A 82 17.14 -9.14 -7.34
N GLU A 83 15.94 -9.05 -6.70
CA GLU A 83 14.97 -8.00 -7.02
C GLU A 83 15.48 -6.62 -6.62
N ARG A 84 16.14 -6.49 -5.48
CA ARG A 84 16.76 -5.25 -5.03
C ARG A 84 17.85 -4.78 -6.00
N GLU A 85 18.73 -5.68 -6.44
CA GLU A 85 19.76 -5.38 -7.44
C GLU A 85 19.14 -4.95 -8.77
N ARG A 86 18.10 -5.66 -9.24
CA ARG A 86 17.34 -5.29 -10.43
C ARG A 86 16.76 -3.89 -10.34
N VAL A 87 16.18 -3.53 -9.18
CA VAL A 87 15.58 -2.22 -8.95
C VAL A 87 16.66 -1.13 -8.88
N LEU A 88 17.82 -1.40 -8.27
CA LEU A 88 18.95 -0.46 -8.20
C LEU A 88 19.57 -0.21 -9.57
N ALA A 89 19.67 -1.24 -10.41
CA ALA A 89 20.22 -1.15 -11.77
C ALA A 89 19.23 -0.51 -12.77
N ALA A 90 17.97 -0.38 -12.42
CA ALA A 90 16.94 0.11 -13.33
C ALA A 90 17.10 1.60 -13.65
N ARG A 91 17.01 1.94 -14.94
CA ARG A 91 17.06 3.32 -15.43
C ARG A 91 15.85 4.14 -14.93
N PRO A 92 15.94 5.49 -14.86
CA PRO A 92 14.86 6.34 -14.32
C PRO A 92 13.49 6.15 -14.98
N LEU A 93 13.43 5.80 -16.25
CA LEU A 93 12.18 5.57 -16.99
C LEU A 93 11.65 4.12 -16.92
N GLN A 94 12.37 3.22 -16.25
CA GLN A 94 11.94 1.85 -16.04
C GLN A 94 11.18 1.68 -14.71
N LEU A 95 10.43 0.57 -14.59
CA LEU A 95 9.68 0.18 -13.41
C LEU A 95 8.50 1.11 -13.07
N TRP A 96 8.07 1.95 -14.00
CA TRP A 96 6.83 2.70 -13.86
C TRP A 96 5.63 1.79 -14.07
N LYS A 97 4.65 1.92 -13.19
CA LYS A 97 3.31 1.35 -13.33
C LYS A 97 2.34 2.49 -13.56
N GLY A 98 1.41 2.32 -14.47
CA GLY A 98 0.45 3.34 -14.83
C GLY A 98 -0.99 2.90 -14.63
N GLU A 99 -1.85 3.85 -14.29
CA GLU A 99 -3.31 3.70 -14.35
C GLU A 99 -3.86 4.89 -15.14
N GLY A 100 -4.55 4.60 -16.24
CA GLY A 100 -5.38 5.57 -16.96
C GLY A 100 -6.83 5.44 -16.51
N GLU A 101 -7.54 6.56 -16.34
CA GLU A 101 -8.95 6.55 -15.96
C GLU A 101 -9.79 7.48 -16.83
N ILE A 102 -10.99 7.05 -17.13
CA ILE A 102 -12.03 7.84 -17.77
C ILE A 102 -13.35 7.64 -17.03
N GLY A 103 -14.10 8.69 -16.81
CA GLY A 103 -15.32 8.61 -16.04
C GLY A 103 -16.29 9.75 -16.24
N ALA A 104 -17.43 9.61 -15.58
CA ALA A 104 -18.43 10.65 -15.41
C ALA A 104 -18.54 11.02 -13.92
N PHE A 105 -18.94 12.25 -13.66
CA PHE A 105 -19.10 12.75 -12.30
C PHE A 105 -20.37 13.59 -12.15
N ASN A 106 -20.81 13.72 -10.90
CA ASN A 106 -21.83 14.66 -10.47
C ASN A 106 -21.28 15.49 -9.29
N THR A 107 -21.53 16.79 -9.30
CA THR A 107 -21.12 17.72 -8.26
C THR A 107 -22.33 18.36 -7.59
N THR A 108 -22.18 18.69 -6.29
CA THR A 108 -23.12 19.52 -5.55
C THR A 108 -22.33 20.53 -4.72
N GLY A 109 -22.92 21.67 -4.38
CA GLY A 109 -22.23 22.77 -3.68
C GLY A 109 -22.25 24.04 -4.49
N ASN A 110 -21.07 24.59 -4.81
CA ASN A 110 -20.96 25.80 -5.62
C ASN A 110 -21.53 25.61 -7.05
N THR A 111 -21.45 24.40 -7.59
CA THR A 111 -21.98 24.05 -8.91
C THR A 111 -22.70 22.70 -8.85
N GLU A 112 -23.97 22.66 -9.22
CA GLU A 112 -24.73 21.42 -9.40
C GLU A 112 -24.66 21.00 -10.86
N SER A 113 -24.00 19.87 -11.12
CA SER A 113 -23.74 19.54 -12.51
C SER A 113 -23.20 18.12 -12.73
N ALA A 114 -23.31 17.62 -13.97
CA ALA A 114 -22.74 16.38 -14.42
C ALA A 114 -21.71 16.63 -15.54
N GLY A 115 -20.61 15.90 -15.53
CA GLY A 115 -19.52 16.07 -16.48
C GLY A 115 -18.71 14.81 -16.71
N VAL A 116 -17.60 14.98 -17.43
CA VAL A 116 -16.65 13.92 -17.75
C VAL A 116 -15.28 14.20 -17.13
N SER A 117 -14.57 13.15 -16.80
CA SER A 117 -13.21 13.24 -16.27
C SER A 117 -12.27 12.28 -16.96
N VAL A 118 -11.01 12.69 -17.06
CA VAL A 118 -9.89 11.82 -17.43
C VAL A 118 -8.78 11.95 -16.40
N GLY A 119 -8.07 10.86 -16.16
CA GLY A 119 -6.97 10.84 -15.20
C GLY A 119 -5.86 9.92 -15.63
N LEU A 120 -4.66 10.23 -15.11
CA LEU A 120 -3.45 9.42 -15.26
C LEU A 120 -2.73 9.39 -13.92
N LYS A 121 -2.38 8.18 -13.46
CA LYS A 121 -1.50 7.97 -12.32
C LYS A 121 -0.31 7.16 -12.77
N LEU A 122 0.88 7.59 -12.38
CA LEU A 122 2.12 6.86 -12.62
C LEU A 122 2.82 6.69 -11.28
N GLU A 123 3.27 5.48 -11.00
CA GLU A 123 4.00 5.15 -9.78
C GLU A 123 5.26 4.36 -10.11
N ARG A 124 6.39 4.79 -9.55
CA ARG A 124 7.64 4.06 -9.58
C ARG A 124 8.11 3.79 -8.16
N VAL A 125 8.27 2.50 -7.85
CA VAL A 125 8.78 2.07 -6.54
C VAL A 125 10.21 1.59 -6.72
N GLY A 126 11.15 2.32 -6.13
CA GLY A 126 12.55 1.95 -6.02
C GLY A 126 12.88 1.41 -4.63
N VAL A 127 14.16 1.14 -4.35
CA VAL A 127 14.62 0.65 -3.05
C VAL A 127 14.44 1.72 -1.96
N TYR A 128 14.85 2.97 -2.25
CA TYR A 128 14.75 4.09 -1.32
C TYR A 128 13.72 5.12 -1.74
N TRP A 129 13.52 5.28 -3.06
CA TRP A 129 12.65 6.30 -3.62
C TRP A 129 11.36 5.69 -4.16
N GLN A 130 10.25 6.32 -3.81
CA GLN A 130 8.95 6.11 -4.45
C GLN A 130 8.53 7.42 -5.10
N HIS A 131 8.11 7.37 -6.35
CA HIS A 131 7.63 8.52 -7.10
C HIS A 131 6.17 8.28 -7.47
N LYS A 132 5.31 9.27 -7.19
CA LYS A 132 3.92 9.28 -7.63
C LYS A 132 3.69 10.53 -8.46
N LEU A 133 3.14 10.34 -9.67
CA LEU A 133 2.64 11.40 -10.51
C LEU A 133 1.15 11.19 -10.69
N GLN A 134 0.38 12.26 -10.59
CA GLN A 134 -1.05 12.23 -10.83
C GLN A 134 -1.45 13.42 -11.67
N PHE A 135 -2.32 13.17 -12.64
CA PHE A 135 -2.99 14.17 -13.44
C PHE A 135 -4.49 13.86 -13.48
N THR A 136 -5.34 14.87 -13.35
CA THR A 136 -6.79 14.76 -13.49
C THR A 136 -7.29 16.00 -14.23
N ALA A 137 -8.20 15.80 -15.19
CA ALA A 137 -8.91 16.87 -15.88
C ALA A 137 -10.41 16.57 -15.84
N ASP A 138 -11.17 17.53 -15.32
CA ASP A 138 -12.63 17.50 -15.26
C ASP A 138 -13.18 18.59 -16.17
N TYR A 139 -14.17 18.24 -16.99
CA TYR A 139 -14.78 19.16 -17.94
C TYR A 139 -16.28 18.98 -18.05
N GLN A 140 -16.99 20.10 -18.09
CA GLN A 140 -18.44 20.11 -18.24
C GLN A 140 -18.93 21.32 -19.00
N LYS A 141 -20.03 21.11 -19.74
CA LYS A 141 -20.85 22.19 -20.34
C LYS A 141 -22.30 22.05 -19.91
N THR A 142 -22.91 23.17 -19.59
CA THR A 142 -24.35 23.28 -19.34
C THR A 142 -24.94 24.28 -20.36
N SER A 143 -25.88 23.84 -21.18
CA SER A 143 -26.49 24.66 -22.24
C SER A 143 -25.46 25.32 -23.16
N GLY A 144 -24.38 24.62 -23.52
CA GLY A 144 -23.33 25.13 -24.41
C GLY A 144 -22.25 26.00 -23.73
N VAL A 145 -22.47 26.40 -22.48
CA VAL A 145 -21.51 27.18 -21.68
C VAL A 145 -20.68 26.25 -20.83
N VAL A 146 -19.34 26.49 -20.76
CA VAL A 146 -18.46 25.76 -19.84
C VAL A 146 -18.87 26.11 -18.42
N SER A 147 -19.22 25.10 -17.62
CA SER A 147 -19.65 25.25 -16.22
C SER A 147 -18.67 24.61 -15.22
N ARG A 148 -17.72 23.82 -15.71
CA ARG A 148 -16.58 23.30 -14.95
C ARG A 148 -15.40 23.05 -15.89
N GLU A 149 -14.24 23.51 -15.46
CA GLU A 149 -12.96 23.21 -16.07
C GLU A 149 -11.92 23.18 -14.96
N GLN A 150 -11.52 21.99 -14.57
CA GLN A 150 -10.56 21.79 -13.47
C GLN A 150 -9.42 20.93 -13.95
N TYR A 151 -8.21 21.36 -13.64
CA TYR A 151 -6.98 20.59 -13.86
C TYR A 151 -6.24 20.46 -12.54
N LEU A 152 -5.79 19.24 -12.26
CA LEU A 152 -4.92 18.93 -11.14
C LEU A 152 -3.73 18.13 -11.65
N ALA A 153 -2.53 18.58 -11.32
CA ALA A 153 -1.31 17.83 -11.54
C ALA A 153 -0.51 17.81 -10.24
N SER A 154 -0.01 16.64 -9.83
CA SER A 154 0.81 16.52 -8.63
C SER A 154 1.98 15.55 -8.81
N TYR A 155 3.07 15.85 -8.11
CA TYR A 155 4.24 15.01 -7.97
C TYR A 155 4.58 14.85 -6.49
N ASN A 156 4.60 13.60 -6.02
CA ASN A 156 4.87 13.26 -4.63
C ASN A 156 6.02 12.26 -4.54
N PRO A 157 7.29 12.72 -4.49
CA PRO A 157 8.43 11.86 -4.18
C PRO A 157 8.46 11.53 -2.69
N ARG A 158 8.82 10.28 -2.36
CA ARG A 158 9.01 9.78 -1.01
C ARG A 158 10.37 9.09 -0.90
N TYR A 159 11.13 9.42 0.14
CA TYR A 159 12.42 8.80 0.46
C TYR A 159 12.30 7.98 1.74
N THR A 160 12.52 6.69 1.66
CA THR A 160 12.41 5.75 2.79
C THR A 160 13.60 5.93 3.72
N LEU A 161 13.34 6.30 4.98
CA LEU A 161 14.33 6.44 6.05
C LEU A 161 14.44 5.16 6.88
N SER A 162 13.29 4.49 7.08
CA SER A 162 13.17 3.18 7.74
C SER A 162 11.91 2.47 7.24
N ASP A 163 11.62 1.28 7.72
CA ASP A 163 10.42 0.51 7.33
C ASP A 163 9.13 1.29 7.53
N ARG A 164 9.09 2.15 8.54
CA ARG A 164 7.90 2.94 8.90
C ARG A 164 8.03 4.43 8.58
N PHE A 165 9.22 5.02 8.65
CA PHE A 165 9.42 6.46 8.45
C PHE A 165 9.94 6.76 7.06
N TYR A 166 9.44 7.83 6.47
CA TYR A 166 9.92 8.39 5.20
C TYR A 166 9.82 9.92 5.19
N ALA A 167 10.70 10.57 4.44
CA ALA A 167 10.55 11.96 4.06
C ALA A 167 9.74 12.04 2.77
N TYR A 168 8.91 13.06 2.61
CA TYR A 168 8.18 13.31 1.37
C TYR A 168 8.32 14.74 0.89
N GLY A 169 8.07 14.94 -0.39
CA GLY A 169 7.76 16.22 -1.00
C GLY A 169 6.43 16.16 -1.72
N LEU A 170 5.70 17.25 -1.77
CA LEU A 170 4.52 17.40 -2.62
C LEU A 170 4.67 18.68 -3.42
N VAL A 171 4.57 18.56 -4.75
CA VAL A 171 4.38 19.68 -5.66
C VAL A 171 3.06 19.46 -6.36
N GLN A 172 2.16 20.43 -6.26
CA GLN A 172 0.83 20.34 -6.82
C GLN A 172 0.48 21.62 -7.58
N TYR A 173 -0.14 21.46 -8.73
CA TYR A 173 -0.75 22.48 -9.53
C TYR A 173 -2.25 22.22 -9.64
N GLU A 174 -3.04 23.25 -9.40
CA GLU A 174 -4.49 23.25 -9.55
C GLU A 174 -4.94 24.44 -10.38
N ASN A 175 -5.91 24.23 -11.22
CA ASN A 175 -6.68 25.26 -11.90
C ASN A 175 -8.15 24.96 -11.67
N ASP A 176 -8.89 25.89 -11.09
CA ASP A 176 -10.35 25.81 -10.97
C ASP A 176 -10.95 27.22 -10.88
N ARG A 177 -11.36 27.76 -12.01
CA ARG A 177 -11.96 29.09 -12.08
C ARG A 177 -13.29 29.19 -11.36
N PHE A 178 -14.01 28.06 -11.22
CA PHE A 178 -15.31 28.04 -10.56
C PHE A 178 -15.19 28.00 -9.03
N GLN A 179 -14.01 27.66 -8.52
CA GLN A 179 -13.63 27.84 -7.11
C GLN A 179 -12.92 29.20 -6.86
N GLY A 180 -12.90 30.09 -7.85
CA GLY A 180 -12.39 31.45 -7.72
C GLY A 180 -10.90 31.62 -7.95
N TYR A 181 -10.16 30.62 -8.46
CA TYR A 181 -8.74 30.75 -8.77
C TYR A 181 -8.35 30.23 -10.14
N THR A 182 -7.51 30.97 -10.84
CA THR A 182 -6.98 30.59 -12.15
C THR A 182 -5.80 29.65 -12.08
N SER A 183 -5.01 29.72 -10.99
CA SER A 183 -3.95 28.76 -10.71
C SER A 183 -3.58 28.77 -9.23
N ARG A 184 -3.28 27.60 -8.72
CA ARG A 184 -2.77 27.40 -7.37
C ARG A 184 -1.60 26.41 -7.42
N TYR A 185 -0.47 26.84 -6.91
CA TYR A 185 0.71 26.01 -6.74
C TYR A 185 0.90 25.73 -5.27
N SER A 186 1.09 24.46 -4.91
CA SER A 186 1.37 24.06 -3.54
C SER A 186 2.70 23.30 -3.49
N LEU A 187 3.52 23.64 -2.51
CA LEU A 187 4.79 22.98 -2.20
C LEU A 187 4.76 22.58 -0.73
N SER A 188 4.93 21.30 -0.43
CA SER A 188 4.94 20.80 0.95
C SER A 188 6.00 19.72 1.13
N PRO A 189 7.15 20.02 1.73
CA PRO A 189 8.06 19.01 2.28
C PRO A 189 7.57 18.54 3.65
N GLY A 190 7.89 17.29 4.02
CA GLY A 190 7.50 16.77 5.32
C GLY A 190 7.97 15.36 5.59
N PHE A 191 7.39 14.78 6.63
CA PHE A 191 7.65 13.41 7.04
C PHE A 191 6.36 12.60 7.06
N GLY A 192 6.50 11.31 6.79
CA GLY A 192 5.39 10.37 6.83
C GLY A 192 5.71 9.16 7.68
N TYR A 193 4.64 8.55 8.19
CA TYR A 193 4.68 7.35 9.00
C TYR A 193 3.72 6.29 8.46
N ARG A 194 4.24 5.07 8.20
CA ARG A 194 3.46 3.91 7.79
C ARG A 194 3.04 3.13 9.03
N VAL A 195 1.75 3.15 9.36
CA VAL A 195 1.18 2.37 10.46
C VAL A 195 1.05 0.91 10.06
N TYR A 196 0.48 0.68 8.86
CA TYR A 196 0.38 -0.62 8.22
C TYR A 196 0.94 -0.54 6.81
N ASN A 197 1.69 -1.55 6.40
CA ASN A 197 2.26 -1.66 5.06
C ASN A 197 2.31 -3.13 4.64
N THR A 198 1.14 -3.78 4.61
CA THR A 198 0.96 -5.14 4.11
C THR A 198 0.34 -5.11 2.72
N ASP A 199 0.28 -6.26 2.05
CA ASP A 199 -0.37 -6.36 0.72
C ASP A 199 -1.87 -6.07 0.79
N ASP A 200 -2.53 -6.41 1.90
CA ASP A 200 -3.97 -6.25 2.06
C ASP A 200 -4.37 -4.96 2.78
N LEU A 201 -3.49 -4.41 3.63
CA LEU A 201 -3.81 -3.23 4.43
C LEU A 201 -2.63 -2.25 4.42
N LYS A 202 -2.90 -1.02 3.98
CA LYS A 202 -1.96 0.10 4.03
C LYS A 202 -2.61 1.26 4.75
N LEU A 203 -1.88 1.88 5.66
CA LEU A 203 -2.28 3.10 6.35
C LEU A 203 -1.04 3.93 6.60
N SER A 204 -1.04 5.15 6.11
CA SER A 204 0.03 6.11 6.34
C SER A 204 -0.51 7.51 6.62
N PHE A 205 0.26 8.25 7.38
CA PHE A 205 0.05 9.66 7.65
C PHE A 205 1.25 10.45 7.15
N GLU A 206 1.00 11.65 6.65
CA GLU A 206 2.03 12.62 6.28
C GLU A 206 1.73 13.95 6.95
N GLY A 207 2.78 14.72 7.28
CA GLY A 207 2.64 16.05 7.84
C GLY A 207 3.87 16.89 7.58
N GLY A 208 3.64 18.20 7.34
CA GLY A 208 4.71 19.16 7.10
C GLY A 208 4.20 20.56 6.84
N PRO A 209 5.11 21.54 6.76
CA PRO A 209 4.78 22.88 6.31
C PRO A 209 4.39 22.85 4.83
N ALA A 210 3.58 23.81 4.42
CA ALA A 210 3.24 24.01 3.02
C ALA A 210 3.25 25.50 2.66
N LEU A 211 3.63 25.79 1.41
CA LEU A 211 3.53 27.10 0.78
C LEU A 211 2.55 27.00 -0.37
N ARG A 212 1.58 27.91 -0.42
CA ARG A 212 0.58 27.97 -1.48
C ARG A 212 0.64 29.34 -2.16
N PHE A 213 0.75 29.33 -3.48
CA PHE A 213 0.72 30.51 -4.35
C PHE A 213 -0.56 30.46 -5.17
N THR A 214 -1.51 31.34 -4.86
CA THR A 214 -2.82 31.34 -5.50
C THR A 214 -3.03 32.61 -6.32
N ASN A 215 -3.34 32.46 -7.61
CA ASN A 215 -3.82 33.52 -8.48
C ASN A 215 -5.34 33.42 -8.54
N TYR A 216 -6.02 34.37 -7.92
CA TYR A 216 -7.47 34.42 -7.94
C TYR A 216 -7.99 35.03 -9.24
N VAL A 217 -9.27 34.81 -9.54
CA VAL A 217 -9.94 35.37 -10.74
C VAL A 217 -10.12 36.88 -10.57
N ASP A 218 -10.63 37.29 -9.41
CA ASP A 218 -11.07 38.66 -9.13
C ASP A 218 -10.28 39.34 -7.99
N GLU A 219 -9.28 38.65 -7.43
CA GLU A 219 -8.43 39.18 -6.34
C GLU A 219 -6.95 39.14 -6.71
N PRO A 220 -6.11 39.95 -6.02
CA PRO A 220 -4.67 39.88 -6.20
C PRO A 220 -4.09 38.51 -5.81
N GLN A 221 -2.97 38.18 -6.43
CA GLN A 221 -2.18 37.00 -6.06
C GLN A 221 -1.89 36.98 -4.57
N ARG A 222 -2.05 35.81 -3.96
CA ARG A 222 -1.74 35.62 -2.55
C ARG A 222 -0.78 34.45 -2.36
N THR A 223 0.18 34.65 -1.47
CA THR A 223 1.06 33.60 -0.98
C THR A 223 0.69 33.31 0.46
N THR A 224 0.38 32.06 0.79
CA THR A 224 0.04 31.64 2.14
C THR A 224 0.98 30.53 2.62
N THR A 225 1.35 30.61 3.90
CA THR A 225 2.04 29.54 4.62
C THR A 225 0.98 28.72 5.37
N SER A 226 1.05 27.42 5.27
CA SER A 226 0.09 26.50 5.89
C SER A 226 0.81 25.30 6.51
N ALA A 227 0.09 24.53 7.30
CA ALA A 227 0.47 23.18 7.67
C ALA A 227 -0.37 22.20 6.85
N LEU A 228 0.27 21.20 6.24
CA LEU A 228 -0.40 20.09 5.58
C LEU A 228 -0.36 18.85 6.46
N GLY A 229 -1.54 18.26 6.70
CA GLY A 229 -1.68 16.92 7.24
C GLY A 229 -2.43 16.04 6.23
N SER A 230 -2.02 14.81 6.02
CA SER A 230 -2.72 13.88 5.14
C SER A 230 -2.72 12.45 5.66
N LEU A 231 -3.71 11.68 5.21
CA LEU A 231 -3.91 10.27 5.49
C LEU A 231 -4.17 9.54 4.18
N ASP A 232 -3.46 8.44 3.98
CA ASP A 232 -3.69 7.45 2.92
C ASP A 232 -4.04 6.11 3.56
N PHE A 233 -5.22 5.59 3.25
CA PHE A 233 -5.68 4.26 3.65
C PHE A 233 -6.08 3.45 2.42
N ALA A 234 -5.71 2.17 2.40
CA ALA A 234 -6.14 1.22 1.38
C ALA A 234 -6.29 -0.16 1.99
N TRP A 235 -7.45 -0.76 1.77
CA TRP A 235 -7.78 -2.11 2.24
C TRP A 235 -8.29 -2.96 1.09
N ARG A 236 -7.64 -4.11 0.88
CA ARG A 236 -8.08 -5.15 -0.06
C ARG A 236 -9.04 -6.09 0.67
N ALA A 237 -10.34 -5.77 0.65
CA ALA A 237 -11.36 -6.56 1.32
C ALA A 237 -11.47 -7.97 0.73
N THR A 238 -11.30 -8.10 -0.61
CA THR A 238 -11.24 -9.37 -1.34
C THR A 238 -10.21 -9.27 -2.48
N ARG A 239 -9.98 -10.38 -3.20
CA ARG A 239 -9.13 -10.34 -4.42
C ARG A 239 -9.65 -9.39 -5.49
N ALA A 240 -10.97 -9.14 -5.51
CA ALA A 240 -11.64 -8.31 -6.50
C ALA A 240 -11.99 -6.90 -5.99
N ILE A 241 -12.11 -6.69 -4.68
CA ILE A 241 -12.62 -5.45 -4.08
C ILE A 241 -11.56 -4.77 -3.23
N ARG A 242 -11.33 -3.49 -3.50
CA ARG A 242 -10.44 -2.60 -2.74
C ARG A 242 -11.21 -1.36 -2.29
N LEU A 243 -11.07 -1.01 -1.03
CA LEU A 243 -11.52 0.26 -0.46
C LEU A 243 -10.32 1.17 -0.26
N THR A 244 -10.46 2.44 -0.64
CA THR A 244 -9.43 3.46 -0.39
C THR A 244 -10.05 4.69 0.26
N GLN A 245 -9.29 5.33 1.14
CA GLN A 245 -9.62 6.60 1.75
C GLN A 245 -8.38 7.49 1.71
N GLN A 246 -8.53 8.68 1.13
CA GLN A 246 -7.51 9.72 1.15
C GLN A 246 -8.12 10.94 1.81
N ALA A 247 -7.43 11.51 2.79
CA ALA A 247 -7.85 12.75 3.42
C ALA A 247 -6.66 13.68 3.55
N SER A 248 -6.89 14.99 3.39
CA SER A 248 -5.88 16.01 3.60
C SER A 248 -6.49 17.28 4.20
N ALA A 249 -5.72 17.96 5.01
CA ALA A 249 -6.07 19.25 5.58
C ALA A 249 -4.92 20.23 5.41
N TYR A 250 -5.18 21.34 4.72
CA TYR A 250 -4.33 22.53 4.76
C TYR A 250 -4.88 23.45 5.84
N VAL A 251 -4.09 23.70 6.87
CA VAL A 251 -4.43 24.61 7.97
C VAL A 251 -3.70 25.92 7.77
N GLU A 252 -4.44 26.98 7.54
CA GLU A 252 -3.98 28.35 7.30
C GLU A 252 -4.59 29.32 8.34
N ASP A 253 -4.02 30.51 8.49
CA ASP A 253 -4.50 31.49 9.45
C ASP A 253 -5.95 31.98 9.14
N ARG A 254 -6.34 32.00 7.87
CA ARG A 254 -7.65 32.50 7.43
C ARG A 254 -8.54 31.41 6.86
N ASN A 255 -8.07 30.68 5.86
CA ASN A 255 -8.87 29.68 5.19
C ASN A 255 -8.19 28.30 5.29
N SER A 256 -8.84 27.38 6.00
CA SER A 256 -8.41 25.97 6.09
C SER A 256 -9.24 25.13 5.13
N THR A 257 -8.55 24.34 4.30
CA THR A 257 -9.18 23.43 3.32
C THR A 257 -9.06 21.99 3.82
N PHE A 258 -10.18 21.30 3.95
CA PHE A 258 -10.23 19.86 4.21
C PHE A 258 -10.76 19.13 2.99
N THR A 259 -10.05 18.11 2.52
CA THR A 259 -10.50 17.25 1.42
C THR A 259 -10.50 15.79 1.88
N SER A 260 -11.54 15.06 1.54
CA SER A 260 -11.68 13.63 1.83
C SER A 260 -12.22 12.90 0.61
N THR A 261 -11.56 11.85 0.17
CA THR A 261 -11.98 11.03 -0.97
C THR A 261 -12.05 9.57 -0.54
N THR A 262 -13.24 9.01 -0.56
CA THR A 262 -13.49 7.58 -0.36
C THR A 262 -13.75 6.93 -1.71
N ALA A 263 -13.12 5.79 -2.00
CA ALA A 263 -13.38 5.07 -3.23
C ALA A 263 -13.44 3.55 -3.02
N ILE A 264 -14.34 2.92 -3.77
CA ILE A 264 -14.45 1.47 -3.89
C ILE A 264 -14.05 1.09 -5.31
N GLU A 265 -13.10 0.18 -5.44
CA GLU A 265 -12.65 -0.39 -6.71
C GLU A 265 -13.08 -1.85 -6.81
N ALA A 266 -13.62 -2.23 -7.95
CA ALA A 266 -13.97 -3.60 -8.30
C ALA A 266 -13.21 -4.04 -9.56
N GLY A 267 -12.42 -5.11 -9.46
CA GLY A 267 -11.77 -5.73 -10.61
C GLY A 267 -12.81 -6.37 -11.54
N MET A 268 -12.78 -6.01 -12.82
CA MET A 268 -13.69 -6.55 -13.85
C MET A 268 -12.99 -7.59 -14.72
N LEU A 269 -11.86 -7.20 -15.32
CA LEU A 269 -11.03 -8.02 -16.21
C LEU A 269 -9.56 -7.75 -15.90
N LYS A 270 -8.65 -8.52 -16.53
CA LYS A 270 -7.21 -8.28 -16.37
C LYS A 270 -6.86 -6.83 -16.75
N GLY A 271 -6.36 -6.06 -15.78
CA GLY A 271 -6.00 -4.65 -15.94
C GLY A 271 -7.17 -3.66 -15.89
N LEU A 272 -8.43 -4.09 -16.00
CA LEU A 272 -9.60 -3.21 -15.97
C LEU A 272 -10.33 -3.30 -14.64
N LYS A 273 -10.63 -2.13 -14.07
CA LYS A 273 -11.37 -1.97 -12.80
C LYS A 273 -12.48 -0.94 -12.99
N ALA A 274 -13.59 -1.10 -12.28
CA ALA A 274 -14.57 -0.05 -12.05
C ALA A 274 -14.26 0.61 -10.69
N ARG A 275 -14.33 1.93 -10.63
CA ARG A 275 -14.14 2.72 -9.41
C ARG A 275 -15.33 3.64 -9.21
N LEU A 276 -15.92 3.59 -8.01
CA LEU A 276 -16.88 4.58 -7.53
C LEU A 276 -16.18 5.38 -6.44
N SER A 277 -16.14 6.70 -6.56
CA SER A 277 -15.54 7.58 -5.57
C SER A 277 -16.48 8.70 -5.17
N TYR A 278 -16.35 9.10 -3.90
CA TYR A 278 -17.03 10.24 -3.32
C TYR A 278 -15.97 11.16 -2.70
N ARG A 279 -15.88 12.40 -3.20
CA ARG A 279 -15.02 13.45 -2.67
C ARG A 279 -15.88 14.45 -1.91
N TYR A 280 -15.42 14.80 -0.74
CA TYR A 280 -15.92 15.90 0.08
C TYR A 280 -14.80 16.92 0.23
N GLU A 281 -15.12 18.19 0.01
CA GLU A 281 -14.20 19.31 0.18
C GLU A 281 -14.88 20.39 1.00
N HIS A 282 -14.17 20.92 1.99
CA HIS A 282 -14.66 21.94 2.89
C HIS A 282 -13.61 23.04 3.06
N ASP A 283 -14.00 24.27 2.73
CA ASP A 283 -13.26 25.48 2.99
C ASP A 283 -13.88 26.26 4.15
N SER A 284 -13.07 26.63 5.14
CA SER A 284 -13.56 27.33 6.33
C SER A 284 -13.96 28.77 6.04
N ASP A 285 -13.28 29.42 5.07
CA ASP A 285 -13.50 30.82 4.67
C ASP A 285 -13.35 30.96 3.14
N PRO A 286 -14.34 30.46 2.37
CA PRO A 286 -14.30 30.56 0.91
C PRO A 286 -14.54 32.01 0.44
N PRO A 287 -14.21 32.36 -0.81
CA PRO A 287 -14.54 33.64 -1.41
C PRO A 287 -16.04 33.98 -1.30
N ASP A 288 -16.36 35.29 -1.23
CA ASP A 288 -17.74 35.77 -1.11
C ASP A 288 -18.64 35.19 -2.22
N GLY A 289 -19.81 34.69 -1.81
CA GLY A 289 -20.77 34.05 -2.71
C GLY A 289 -20.51 32.56 -2.97
N SER A 290 -19.40 31.99 -2.52
CA SER A 290 -19.10 30.57 -2.62
C SER A 290 -19.60 29.78 -1.40
N ARG A 291 -20.01 28.51 -1.62
CA ARG A 291 -20.37 27.60 -0.53
C ARG A 291 -19.11 27.06 0.14
N ARG A 292 -19.22 26.78 1.44
CA ARG A 292 -18.11 26.18 2.23
C ARG A 292 -17.86 24.73 1.91
N THR A 293 -18.82 24.05 1.28
CA THR A 293 -18.75 22.61 1.07
C THR A 293 -19.16 22.26 -0.33
N ASP A 294 -18.28 21.51 -0.99
CA ASP A 294 -18.50 20.90 -2.28
C ASP A 294 -18.39 19.38 -2.19
N THR A 295 -19.21 18.67 -2.94
CA THR A 295 -19.13 17.21 -3.07
C THR A 295 -19.07 16.79 -4.53
N LEU A 296 -18.34 15.70 -4.79
CA LEU A 296 -18.22 15.14 -6.13
C LEU A 296 -18.31 13.62 -6.06
N SER A 297 -19.33 13.06 -6.68
CA SER A 297 -19.49 11.63 -6.91
C SER A 297 -19.01 11.28 -8.30
N ARG A 298 -18.09 10.33 -8.41
CA ARG A 298 -17.47 9.97 -9.70
C ARG A 298 -17.51 8.47 -9.91
N PHE A 299 -17.90 8.06 -11.10
CA PHE A 299 -17.75 6.69 -11.60
C PHE A 299 -16.69 6.68 -12.70
N THR A 300 -15.68 5.84 -12.57
CA THR A 300 -14.57 5.71 -13.51
C THR A 300 -14.30 4.27 -13.90
N LEU A 301 -13.91 4.09 -15.15
CA LEU A 301 -13.21 2.91 -15.62
C LEU A 301 -11.71 3.18 -15.55
N VAL A 302 -10.99 2.28 -14.92
CA VAL A 302 -9.55 2.39 -14.67
C VAL A 302 -8.85 1.23 -15.35
N TYR A 303 -7.87 1.55 -16.19
CA TYR A 303 -7.01 0.57 -16.85
C TYR A 303 -5.58 0.71 -16.34
N GLY A 304 -5.05 -0.41 -15.80
CA GLY A 304 -3.67 -0.51 -15.32
C GLY A 304 -2.74 -1.13 -16.38
N PHE A 305 -1.56 -0.56 -16.55
CA PHE A 305 -0.52 -0.99 -17.49
C PHE A 305 0.88 -0.94 -16.89
#